data_151a706218721413130a892c8f1d6b2d
#
_entry.id   151a706218721413130a892c8f1d6b2d
#
_cell.length_a   1.000
_cell.length_b   1.000
_cell.length_c   1.000
_cell.angle_alpha   90.00
_cell.angle_beta   90.00
_cell.angle_gamma   90.00
#
_symmetry.space_group_name_H-M   'P 1'
#
loop_
_entity.id
_entity.type
_entity.pdbx_description
1 polymer ?
#
loop_
_entity_poly.entity_id
_entity_poly.type
_entity_poly.pdbx_seq_one_letter_code
_entity_poly.pdbx_strand_id
1 'polypeptide(L)'
;MASVLFPAMWSTKSVVALVCVFVVSTIAAYHDDTGETPLDTCGPCDETKCPPVTMCPMGEVKDYCGCCSVCGLEQGHRCNTRQELQDMLSGKRRHGYYGACGKNLLCQPRTDVDEHSLGEENICVCTKPGRFCASNGETYSACELEAVQAKSFGEVFLISYDDCKSEPKIVAASESQRIPGGNKTTFWCEIKGYPLPSVTWYYFAPGGSYEAILLPGDSDEMSVSLRGAPPGRRIISHLQISSFDIKYEGVYQCYVENDLGSDRRNITAIYAPPETLPRDL
;
A
#
# COMPACT_ATOMS: atom_id res chain seq x y z
N MET A 1 28.05 -31.59 65.53
CA MET A 1 27.54 -32.84 64.95
C MET A 1 26.24 -32.51 64.24
N ALA A 2 26.27 -32.27 62.95
CA ALA A 2 25.10 -32.03 62.14
C ALA A 2 25.29 -32.80 60.84
N SER A 3 24.51 -33.87 60.68
CA SER A 3 24.53 -34.73 59.49
C SER A 3 23.68 -34.11 58.40
N VAL A 4 24.31 -33.84 57.26
CA VAL A 4 23.64 -33.35 56.03
C VAL A 4 23.28 -34.56 55.19
N LEU A 5 21.99 -34.76 54.96
CA LEU A 5 21.42 -35.76 54.06
C LEU A 5 21.41 -35.18 52.62
N PHE A 6 22.05 -35.87 51.69
CA PHE A 6 22.00 -35.61 50.24
C PHE A 6 20.77 -36.33 49.68
N PRO A 7 19.94 -35.65 48.83
CA PRO A 7 18.95 -36.35 48.03
C PRO A 7 19.58 -36.91 46.74
N ALA A 8 19.10 -38.08 46.34
CA ALA A 8 19.56 -38.87 45.21
C ALA A 8 19.38 -38.18 43.88
N MET A 9 20.43 -38.20 43.04
CA MET A 9 20.43 -37.80 41.64
C MET A 9 19.53 -38.76 40.82
N TRP A 10 18.48 -38.25 40.29
CA TRP A 10 17.70 -38.92 39.24
C TRP A 10 18.40 -38.78 37.89
N SER A 11 18.64 -39.94 37.26
CA SER A 11 19.34 -40.06 35.98
C SER A 11 18.60 -39.34 34.85
N THR A 12 19.23 -38.37 34.22
CA THR A 12 18.78 -37.57 33.09
C THR A 12 18.55 -38.35 31.78
N LYS A 13 18.78 -39.65 31.76
CA LYS A 13 18.61 -40.49 30.57
C LYS A 13 17.20 -40.95 30.29
N SER A 14 16.31 -40.97 31.27
CA SER A 14 14.90 -41.40 31.08
C SER A 14 13.98 -40.30 30.56
N VAL A 15 14.33 -39.04 30.77
CA VAL A 15 13.52 -37.88 30.31
C VAL A 15 13.70 -37.60 28.81
N VAL A 16 14.93 -37.82 28.29
CA VAL A 16 15.24 -37.60 26.85
C VAL A 16 14.54 -38.64 25.97
N ALA A 17 14.40 -39.89 26.44
CA ALA A 17 13.70 -40.93 25.67
C ALA A 17 12.18 -40.70 25.55
N LEU A 18 11.55 -40.09 26.57
CA LEU A 18 10.09 -39.79 26.53
C LEU A 18 9.77 -38.57 25.66
N VAL A 19 10.65 -37.56 25.61
CA VAL A 19 10.46 -36.37 24.77
C VAL A 19 10.66 -36.71 23.29
N CYS A 20 11.59 -37.60 22.95
CA CYS A 20 11.81 -38.03 21.57
C CYS A 20 10.65 -38.86 21.00
N VAL A 21 9.94 -39.66 21.85
CA VAL A 21 8.77 -40.45 21.39
C VAL A 21 7.56 -39.57 21.11
N PHE A 22 7.36 -38.50 21.89
CA PHE A 22 6.26 -37.56 21.63
C PHE A 22 6.52 -36.61 20.44
N VAL A 23 7.77 -36.26 20.14
CA VAL A 23 8.10 -35.39 18.99
C VAL A 23 8.04 -36.17 17.66
N VAL A 24 8.34 -37.48 17.66
CA VAL A 24 8.24 -38.30 16.45
C VAL A 24 6.77 -38.62 16.09
N SER A 25 5.86 -38.64 17.07
CA SER A 25 4.43 -38.89 16.79
C SER A 25 3.65 -37.68 16.26
N THR A 26 4.22 -36.46 16.31
CA THR A 26 3.58 -35.24 15.79
C THR A 26 4.09 -34.80 14.42
N ILE A 27 5.11 -35.46 13.87
CA ILE A 27 5.66 -35.14 12.53
C ILE A 27 5.02 -36.00 11.42
N ALA A 28 4.19 -36.97 11.76
CA ALA A 28 3.58 -37.88 10.79
C ALA A 28 2.20 -37.46 10.27
N ALA A 29 1.88 -36.17 10.25
CA ALA A 29 0.64 -35.65 9.64
C ALA A 29 0.85 -34.32 8.92
N TYR A 30 1.99 -34.10 8.29
CA TYR A 30 2.06 -33.15 7.18
C TYR A 30 1.66 -33.97 5.94
N HIS A 31 0.36 -34.16 5.77
CA HIS A 31 -0.19 -34.55 4.48
C HIS A 31 0.13 -33.39 3.52
N ASP A 32 1.05 -33.64 2.63
CA ASP A 32 1.18 -32.94 1.37
C ASP A 32 -0.12 -33.21 0.61
N ASP A 33 -1.12 -32.35 0.87
CA ASP A 33 -2.40 -32.37 0.17
C ASP A 33 -2.19 -31.72 -1.19
N THR A 34 -1.38 -32.36 -2.04
CA THR A 34 -1.48 -32.22 -3.48
C THR A 34 -2.79 -32.91 -3.87
N GLY A 35 -3.89 -32.32 -3.41
CA GLY A 35 -5.24 -32.78 -3.70
C GLY A 35 -5.60 -32.58 -5.17
N GLU A 36 -4.89 -33.24 -6.06
CA GLU A 36 -5.35 -33.50 -7.42
C GLU A 36 -6.48 -34.53 -7.35
N THR A 37 -7.68 -34.09 -6.96
CA THR A 37 -8.87 -34.92 -7.22
C THR A 37 -9.03 -35.00 -8.74
N PRO A 38 -9.05 -36.22 -9.33
CA PRO A 38 -9.38 -36.38 -10.73
C PRO A 38 -10.74 -35.71 -10.98
N LEU A 39 -10.85 -34.88 -12.00
CA LEU A 39 -12.12 -34.30 -12.40
C LEU A 39 -13.05 -35.44 -12.79
N ASP A 40 -14.09 -35.69 -11.97
CA ASP A 40 -15.16 -36.60 -12.34
C ASP A 40 -15.89 -36.02 -13.57
N THR A 41 -16.28 -36.90 -14.49
CA THR A 41 -17.08 -36.50 -15.65
C THR A 41 -18.39 -35.89 -15.15
N CYS A 42 -18.72 -34.67 -15.61
CA CYS A 42 -19.98 -34.02 -15.24
C CYS A 42 -21.17 -34.91 -15.65
N GLY A 43 -21.93 -35.37 -14.66
CA GLY A 43 -23.20 -36.01 -14.84
C GLY A 43 -24.35 -35.01 -15.04
N PRO A 44 -25.61 -35.48 -15.17
CA PRO A 44 -26.77 -34.58 -15.18
C PRO A 44 -26.81 -33.77 -13.87
N CYS A 45 -27.04 -32.46 -14.00
CA CYS A 45 -27.07 -31.56 -12.84
C CYS A 45 -28.27 -31.87 -11.92
N ASP A 46 -27.98 -32.09 -10.64
CA ASP A 46 -28.97 -32.23 -9.58
C ASP A 46 -28.67 -31.22 -8.48
N GLU A 47 -29.28 -30.05 -8.57
CA GLU A 47 -29.05 -28.94 -7.62
C GLU A 47 -29.39 -29.31 -6.18
N THR A 48 -30.21 -30.35 -5.93
CA THR A 48 -30.58 -30.79 -4.60
C THR A 48 -29.42 -31.47 -3.85
N LYS A 49 -28.40 -31.89 -4.57
CA LYS A 49 -27.17 -32.50 -4.04
C LYS A 49 -26.05 -31.52 -3.82
N CYS A 50 -26.23 -30.24 -4.19
CA CYS A 50 -25.21 -29.22 -4.02
C CYS A 50 -25.00 -28.91 -2.53
N PRO A 51 -23.73 -28.77 -2.09
CA PRO A 51 -23.45 -28.35 -0.73
C PRO A 51 -23.98 -26.93 -0.48
N PRO A 52 -24.48 -26.63 0.72
CA PRO A 52 -24.93 -25.29 1.06
C PRO A 52 -23.74 -24.32 1.07
N VAL A 53 -23.90 -23.20 0.38
CA VAL A 53 -22.92 -22.10 0.39
C VAL A 53 -23.29 -21.16 1.53
N THR A 54 -22.37 -20.91 2.46
CA THR A 54 -22.67 -20.08 3.65
C THR A 54 -22.25 -18.63 3.47
N MET A 55 -20.97 -18.38 3.29
CA MET A 55 -20.44 -17.03 3.13
C MET A 55 -19.33 -17.02 2.10
N CYS A 56 -19.52 -16.25 1.03
CA CYS A 56 -18.53 -16.08 -0.03
C CYS A 56 -18.07 -14.61 -0.08
N PRO A 57 -16.88 -14.30 0.42
CA PRO A 57 -16.36 -12.92 0.43
C PRO A 57 -16.31 -12.28 -0.96
N MET A 58 -16.02 -13.09 -1.99
CA MET A 58 -15.93 -12.64 -3.38
C MET A 58 -17.15 -13.09 -4.22
N GLY A 59 -18.27 -13.40 -3.56
CA GLY A 59 -19.50 -13.85 -4.20
C GLY A 59 -19.46 -15.31 -4.63
N GLU A 60 -20.61 -15.79 -5.13
CA GLU A 60 -20.78 -17.16 -5.61
C GLU A 60 -20.48 -17.25 -7.10
N VAL A 61 -19.89 -18.37 -7.49
CA VAL A 61 -19.64 -18.76 -8.87
C VAL A 61 -20.17 -20.19 -9.08
N LYS A 62 -20.33 -20.62 -10.32
CA LYS A 62 -20.64 -22.03 -10.62
C LYS A 62 -19.38 -22.87 -10.56
N ASP A 63 -19.53 -24.11 -10.13
CA ASP A 63 -18.48 -25.13 -10.20
C ASP A 63 -18.06 -25.43 -11.63
N TYR A 64 -17.07 -26.32 -11.81
CA TYR A 64 -16.57 -26.68 -13.15
C TYR A 64 -17.63 -27.35 -14.05
N CYS A 65 -18.64 -27.99 -13.47
CA CYS A 65 -19.76 -28.57 -14.20
C CYS A 65 -20.88 -27.56 -14.52
N GLY A 66 -20.79 -26.34 -13.98
CA GLY A 66 -21.83 -25.32 -14.11
C GLY A 66 -23.10 -25.61 -13.32
N CYS A 67 -23.07 -26.57 -12.41
CA CYS A 67 -24.22 -27.06 -11.65
C CYS A 67 -24.35 -26.37 -10.29
N CYS A 68 -23.39 -26.62 -9.39
CA CYS A 68 -23.47 -26.11 -8.01
C CYS A 68 -22.88 -24.72 -7.87
N SER A 69 -23.49 -23.89 -7.00
CA SER A 69 -22.86 -22.65 -6.55
C SER A 69 -21.76 -22.99 -5.55
N VAL A 70 -20.60 -22.36 -5.72
CA VAL A 70 -19.44 -22.43 -4.81
C VAL A 70 -18.90 -21.03 -4.57
N CYS A 71 -18.09 -20.83 -3.52
CA CYS A 71 -17.44 -19.54 -3.34
C CYS A 71 -16.41 -19.27 -4.43
N GLY A 72 -16.49 -18.08 -5.02
CA GLY A 72 -15.47 -17.61 -5.94
C GLY A 72 -14.13 -17.40 -5.23
N LEU A 73 -13.05 -17.72 -5.93
CA LEU A 73 -11.69 -17.55 -5.44
C LEU A 73 -11.38 -16.06 -5.23
N GLU A 74 -10.54 -15.80 -4.25
CA GLU A 74 -10.05 -14.45 -3.94
C GLU A 74 -8.84 -14.07 -4.82
N GLN A 75 -8.46 -12.80 -4.77
CA GLN A 75 -7.28 -12.31 -5.48
C GLN A 75 -6.02 -13.07 -5.05
N GLY A 76 -5.15 -13.37 -6.01
CA GLY A 76 -3.90 -14.09 -5.80
C GLY A 76 -4.03 -15.61 -5.73
N HIS A 77 -5.22 -16.18 -5.59
CA HIS A 77 -5.41 -17.63 -5.62
C HIS A 77 -5.24 -18.17 -7.03
N ARG A 78 -4.68 -19.40 -7.11
CA ARG A 78 -4.60 -20.13 -8.39
C ARG A 78 -6.00 -20.40 -8.91
N CYS A 79 -6.17 -20.27 -10.21
CA CYS A 79 -7.46 -20.43 -10.85
C CYS A 79 -7.31 -21.18 -12.19
N ASN A 80 -8.42 -21.64 -12.75
CA ASN A 80 -8.46 -22.21 -14.07
C ASN A 80 -9.08 -21.22 -15.05
N THR A 81 -8.42 -21.00 -16.18
CA THR A 81 -8.99 -20.26 -17.30
C THR A 81 -10.14 -21.05 -17.93
N ARG A 82 -11.03 -20.35 -18.66
CA ARG A 82 -12.11 -21.02 -19.39
C ARG A 82 -11.58 -22.08 -20.37
N GLN A 83 -10.45 -21.83 -21.01
CA GLN A 83 -9.84 -22.75 -21.96
C GLN A 83 -9.31 -24.00 -21.25
N GLU A 84 -8.62 -23.85 -20.12
CA GLU A 84 -8.16 -24.96 -19.31
C GLU A 84 -9.32 -25.84 -18.83
N LEU A 85 -10.42 -25.24 -18.37
CA LEU A 85 -11.62 -25.98 -17.99
C LEU A 85 -12.19 -26.78 -19.16
N GLN A 86 -12.25 -26.21 -20.36
CA GLN A 86 -12.70 -26.93 -21.56
C GLN A 86 -11.78 -28.08 -21.94
N ASP A 87 -10.47 -27.88 -21.84
CA ASP A 87 -9.47 -28.91 -22.13
C ASP A 87 -9.51 -30.06 -21.12
N MET A 88 -9.79 -29.74 -19.85
CA MET A 88 -9.99 -30.71 -18.78
C MET A 88 -11.27 -31.54 -19.03
N LEU A 89 -12.38 -30.89 -19.29
CA LEU A 89 -13.67 -31.54 -19.55
C LEU A 89 -13.63 -32.40 -20.83
N SER A 90 -12.79 -32.05 -21.83
CA SER A 90 -12.59 -32.82 -23.04
C SER A 90 -11.54 -33.94 -22.92
N GLY A 91 -10.93 -34.08 -21.74
CA GLY A 91 -9.89 -35.08 -21.47
C GLY A 91 -8.54 -34.82 -22.16
N LYS A 92 -8.33 -33.63 -22.73
CA LYS A 92 -7.08 -33.26 -23.44
C LYS A 92 -5.92 -32.96 -22.51
N ARG A 93 -6.19 -32.47 -21.30
CA ARG A 93 -5.17 -32.13 -20.28
C ARG A 93 -5.61 -32.62 -18.90
N ARG A 94 -4.66 -33.15 -18.13
CA ARG A 94 -4.84 -33.44 -16.70
C ARG A 94 -4.19 -32.32 -15.89
N HIS A 95 -4.94 -31.24 -15.65
CA HIS A 95 -4.56 -30.22 -14.68
C HIS A 95 -5.46 -30.35 -13.46
N GLY A 96 -4.95 -29.95 -12.29
CA GLY A 96 -5.77 -29.85 -11.09
C GLY A 96 -6.86 -28.77 -11.28
N TYR A 97 -8.03 -29.03 -10.71
CA TYR A 97 -9.08 -28.01 -10.63
C TYR A 97 -8.83 -27.10 -9.44
N TYR A 98 -8.60 -25.82 -9.71
CA TYR A 98 -8.37 -24.79 -8.66
C TYR A 98 -9.62 -23.98 -8.37
N GLY A 99 -10.51 -23.81 -9.33
CA GLY A 99 -11.74 -23.05 -9.19
C GLY A 99 -11.81 -21.82 -10.11
N ALA A 100 -12.93 -21.10 -10.00
CA ALA A 100 -13.19 -19.86 -10.73
C ALA A 100 -13.02 -18.66 -9.82
N CYS A 101 -12.48 -17.58 -10.38
CA CYS A 101 -12.32 -16.31 -9.68
C CYS A 101 -13.68 -15.71 -9.33
N GLY A 102 -13.75 -15.08 -8.16
CA GLY A 102 -14.93 -14.38 -7.67
C GLY A 102 -15.20 -13.08 -8.42
N LYS A 103 -16.13 -12.30 -7.89
CA LYS A 103 -16.60 -11.04 -8.47
C LYS A 103 -15.45 -10.04 -8.65
N ASN A 104 -15.43 -9.37 -9.82
CA ASN A 104 -14.43 -8.37 -10.22
C ASN A 104 -12.99 -8.92 -10.34
N LEU A 105 -12.83 -10.23 -10.39
CA LEU A 105 -11.55 -10.89 -10.60
C LEU A 105 -11.53 -11.61 -11.95
N LEU A 106 -10.36 -11.65 -12.57
CA LEU A 106 -10.10 -12.36 -13.82
C LEU A 106 -8.95 -13.32 -13.64
N CYS A 107 -9.11 -14.56 -14.13
CA CYS A 107 -8.06 -15.55 -14.15
C CYS A 107 -7.07 -15.25 -15.26
N GLN A 108 -5.83 -14.91 -14.90
CA GLN A 108 -4.76 -14.49 -15.82
C GLN A 108 -3.43 -15.17 -15.48
N PRO A 109 -2.52 -15.30 -16.45
CA PRO A 109 -1.16 -15.75 -16.18
C PRO A 109 -0.48 -14.86 -15.13
N ARG A 110 0.23 -15.50 -14.23
CA ARG A 110 1.02 -14.84 -13.20
C ARG A 110 2.23 -14.15 -13.83
N THR A 111 2.41 -12.86 -13.54
CA THR A 111 3.50 -12.02 -14.10
C THR A 111 4.49 -11.53 -13.04
N ASP A 112 4.27 -11.88 -11.78
CA ASP A 112 5.06 -11.41 -10.64
C ASP A 112 6.20 -12.37 -10.24
N VAL A 113 6.35 -13.47 -10.95
CA VAL A 113 7.39 -14.50 -10.72
C VAL A 113 8.07 -14.84 -12.06
N ASP A 114 9.38 -15.08 -12.03
CA ASP A 114 10.13 -15.48 -13.22
C ASP A 114 9.62 -16.83 -13.76
N GLU A 115 9.29 -16.86 -15.05
CA GLU A 115 8.73 -18.03 -15.77
C GLU A 115 9.54 -19.33 -15.60
N HIS A 116 10.82 -19.23 -15.25
CA HIS A 116 11.72 -20.38 -15.09
C HIS A 116 11.58 -21.11 -13.74
N SER A 117 10.84 -20.53 -12.79
CA SER A 117 10.81 -21.06 -11.42
C SER A 117 9.62 -21.94 -11.10
N LEU A 118 8.44 -21.76 -11.70
CA LEU A 118 7.20 -22.40 -11.24
C LEU A 118 6.26 -22.89 -12.37
N GLY A 119 6.62 -22.75 -13.66
CA GLY A 119 5.72 -23.05 -14.75
C GLY A 119 4.62 -21.99 -14.95
N GLU A 120 3.80 -22.16 -15.98
CA GLU A 120 2.67 -21.25 -16.27
C GLU A 120 1.57 -21.45 -15.22
N GLU A 121 1.46 -20.52 -14.28
CA GLU A 121 0.38 -20.47 -13.30
C GLU A 121 -0.60 -19.35 -13.63
N ASN A 122 -1.90 -19.63 -13.50
CA ASN A 122 -2.93 -18.62 -13.59
C ASN A 122 -3.42 -18.25 -12.19
N ILE A 123 -3.59 -16.94 -11.91
CA ILE A 123 -4.09 -16.41 -10.65
C ILE A 123 -5.24 -15.45 -10.87
N CYS A 124 -6.08 -15.29 -9.86
CA CYS A 124 -7.15 -14.32 -9.86
C CYS A 124 -6.60 -12.91 -9.67
N VAL A 125 -6.78 -12.03 -10.65
CA VAL A 125 -6.31 -10.64 -10.66
C VAL A 125 -7.49 -9.68 -10.64
N CYS A 126 -7.41 -8.64 -9.81
CA CYS A 126 -8.46 -7.63 -9.70
C CYS A 126 -8.56 -6.80 -10.97
N THR A 127 -9.77 -6.66 -11.49
CA THR A 127 -10.05 -5.83 -12.68
C THR A 127 -10.28 -4.35 -12.35
N LYS A 128 -10.47 -4.02 -11.07
CA LYS A 128 -10.66 -2.65 -10.61
C LYS A 128 -9.31 -2.03 -10.24
N PRO A 129 -8.97 -0.86 -10.81
CA PRO A 129 -7.74 -0.17 -10.44
C PRO A 129 -7.87 0.49 -9.06
N GLY A 130 -6.72 0.80 -8.47
CA GLY A 130 -6.61 1.56 -7.24
C GLY A 130 -6.03 0.76 -6.08
N ARG A 131 -5.47 1.54 -5.15
CA ARG A 131 -4.96 1.03 -3.87
C ARG A 131 -5.65 1.81 -2.76
N PHE A 132 -5.96 1.13 -1.67
CA PHE A 132 -6.86 1.62 -0.65
C PHE A 132 -6.29 1.33 0.73
N CYS A 133 -6.19 2.36 1.54
CA CYS A 133 -5.82 2.20 2.94
C CYS A 133 -7.05 1.89 3.78
N ALA A 134 -6.98 0.83 4.56
CA ALA A 134 -8.04 0.42 5.48
C ALA A 134 -7.73 0.78 6.94
N SER A 135 -8.75 0.66 7.80
CA SER A 135 -8.71 1.03 9.23
C SER A 135 -7.68 0.24 10.04
N ASN A 136 -7.28 -0.93 9.57
CA ASN A 136 -6.22 -1.76 10.18
C ASN A 136 -4.79 -1.31 9.81
N GLY A 137 -4.64 -0.26 9.01
CA GLY A 137 -3.34 0.28 8.59
C GLY A 137 -2.70 -0.44 7.39
N GLU A 138 -3.40 -1.40 6.79
CA GLU A 138 -2.93 -2.15 5.63
C GLU A 138 -3.48 -1.56 4.33
N THR A 139 -2.68 -1.69 3.26
CA THR A 139 -3.05 -1.25 1.91
C THR A 139 -3.53 -2.43 1.08
N TYR A 140 -4.70 -2.30 0.49
CA TYR A 140 -5.37 -3.33 -0.31
C TYR A 140 -5.64 -2.85 -1.74
N SER A 141 -5.73 -3.77 -2.68
CA SER A 141 -6.44 -3.54 -3.94
C SER A 141 -7.96 -3.40 -3.68
N ALA A 142 -8.72 -3.00 -4.68
CA ALA A 142 -10.18 -2.91 -4.54
C ALA A 142 -10.83 -4.25 -4.18
N CYS A 143 -10.36 -5.34 -4.81
CA CYS A 143 -10.94 -6.67 -4.59
C CYS A 143 -10.51 -7.27 -3.24
N GLU A 144 -9.26 -7.06 -2.82
CA GLU A 144 -8.80 -7.49 -1.51
C GLU A 144 -9.56 -6.77 -0.39
N LEU A 145 -9.80 -5.46 -0.55
CA LEU A 145 -10.56 -4.69 0.42
C LEU A 145 -12.01 -5.20 0.53
N GLU A 146 -12.67 -5.48 -0.61
CA GLU A 146 -14.01 -6.06 -0.62
C GLU A 146 -14.04 -7.41 0.14
N ALA A 147 -13.05 -8.28 -0.09
CA ALA A 147 -12.93 -9.57 0.59
C ALA A 147 -12.71 -9.42 2.10
N VAL A 148 -11.79 -8.55 2.51
CA VAL A 148 -11.47 -8.29 3.92
C VAL A 148 -12.66 -7.68 4.65
N GLN A 149 -13.37 -6.74 4.03
CA GLN A 149 -14.57 -6.14 4.60
C GLN A 149 -15.68 -7.17 4.81
N ALA A 150 -15.88 -8.08 3.85
CA ALA A 150 -16.85 -9.16 3.98
C ALA A 150 -16.48 -10.13 5.12
N LYS A 151 -15.22 -10.52 5.23
CA LYS A 151 -14.71 -11.43 6.27
C LYS A 151 -14.74 -10.82 7.67
N SER A 152 -14.49 -9.52 7.78
CA SER A 152 -14.48 -8.80 9.05
C SER A 152 -15.83 -8.27 9.47
N PHE A 153 -16.91 -8.60 8.74
CA PHE A 153 -18.27 -8.08 9.00
C PHE A 153 -18.32 -6.55 9.09
N GLY A 154 -17.45 -5.87 8.35
CA GLY A 154 -17.37 -4.41 8.32
C GLY A 154 -16.50 -3.77 9.42
N GLU A 155 -15.83 -4.54 10.27
CA GLU A 155 -14.87 -4.01 11.25
C GLU A 155 -13.69 -3.33 10.55
N VAL A 156 -13.26 -3.87 9.40
CA VAL A 156 -12.26 -3.25 8.54
C VAL A 156 -12.97 -2.38 7.50
N PHE A 157 -12.69 -1.10 7.50
CA PHE A 157 -13.32 -0.13 6.59
C PHE A 157 -12.29 0.77 5.89
N LEU A 158 -12.71 1.35 4.77
CA LEU A 158 -11.90 2.26 3.97
C LEU A 158 -11.59 3.55 4.73
N ILE A 159 -10.31 3.94 4.77
CA ILE A 159 -9.84 5.23 5.29
C ILE A 159 -9.47 6.19 4.16
N SER A 160 -8.76 5.71 3.14
CA SER A 160 -8.26 6.55 2.04
C SER A 160 -8.17 5.78 0.74
N TYR A 161 -8.33 6.50 -0.37
CA TYR A 161 -8.16 6.00 -1.74
C TYR A 161 -6.69 6.03 -2.21
N ASP A 162 -5.75 5.95 -1.29
CA ASP A 162 -4.30 5.90 -1.51
C ASP A 162 -3.68 4.83 -0.61
N ASP A 163 -2.40 4.54 -0.80
CA ASP A 163 -1.64 3.64 0.08
C ASP A 163 -1.64 4.13 1.54
N CYS A 164 -1.60 3.21 2.49
CA CYS A 164 -1.51 3.54 3.92
C CYS A 164 -0.21 4.27 4.26
N LYS A 165 0.86 3.92 3.56
CA LYS A 165 2.17 4.58 3.69
C LYS A 165 2.65 4.99 2.31
N SER A 166 3.19 6.20 2.20
CA SER A 166 3.71 6.73 0.94
C SER A 166 4.82 7.75 1.20
N GLU A 167 5.80 7.78 0.32
CA GLU A 167 6.81 8.83 0.29
C GLU A 167 6.14 10.20 0.12
N PRO A 168 6.75 11.27 0.64
CA PRO A 168 6.25 12.61 0.42
C PRO A 168 6.41 13.01 -1.04
N LYS A 169 5.42 13.71 -1.58
CA LYS A 169 5.44 14.25 -2.92
C LYS A 169 4.84 15.64 -2.96
N ILE A 170 5.56 16.59 -3.52
CA ILE A 170 5.05 17.93 -3.81
C ILE A 170 4.23 17.86 -5.11
N VAL A 171 2.90 17.92 -4.97
CA VAL A 171 1.97 17.79 -6.09
C VAL A 171 1.72 19.08 -6.82
N ALA A 172 1.87 20.22 -6.12
CA ALA A 172 1.80 21.56 -6.70
C ALA A 172 2.62 22.55 -5.86
N ALA A 173 3.09 23.63 -6.47
CA ALA A 173 3.81 24.71 -5.80
C ALA A 173 3.65 26.02 -6.58
N SER A 174 3.98 27.15 -5.91
CA SER A 174 4.11 28.44 -6.57
C SER A 174 5.09 28.39 -7.73
N GLU A 175 4.80 29.14 -8.78
CA GLU A 175 5.74 29.39 -9.86
C GLU A 175 6.80 30.42 -9.47
N SER A 176 7.93 30.41 -10.18
CA SER A 176 8.94 31.46 -10.09
C SER A 176 8.38 32.78 -10.61
N GLN A 177 8.64 33.89 -9.90
CA GLN A 177 7.99 35.15 -10.20
C GLN A 177 8.89 36.37 -9.94
N ARG A 178 8.57 37.48 -10.63
CA ARG A 178 9.10 38.81 -10.33
C ARG A 178 8.18 39.52 -9.34
N ILE A 179 8.78 40.08 -8.30
CA ILE A 179 8.04 40.67 -7.18
C ILE A 179 8.48 42.14 -7.03
N PRO A 180 7.54 43.09 -7.14
CA PRO A 180 7.83 44.48 -6.89
C PRO A 180 8.26 44.72 -5.45
N GLY A 181 9.26 45.59 -5.27
CA GLY A 181 9.73 45.99 -3.94
C GLY A 181 8.60 46.57 -3.08
N GLY A 182 8.57 46.21 -1.79
CA GLY A 182 7.54 46.62 -0.84
C GLY A 182 6.28 45.74 -0.87
N ASN A 183 6.09 44.90 -1.87
CA ASN A 183 4.89 44.05 -1.95
C ASN A 183 4.96 42.87 -0.98
N LYS A 184 3.80 42.55 -0.41
CA LYS A 184 3.61 41.28 0.29
C LYS A 184 3.61 40.15 -0.72
N THR A 185 4.34 39.06 -0.42
CA THR A 185 4.33 37.85 -1.25
C THR A 185 4.13 36.60 -0.42
N THR A 186 3.65 35.53 -1.09
CA THR A 186 3.43 34.24 -0.46
C THR A 186 3.84 33.15 -1.44
N PHE A 187 4.81 32.33 -1.05
CA PHE A 187 5.12 31.08 -1.71
C PHE A 187 4.36 29.95 -1.01
N TRP A 188 4.00 28.96 -1.79
CA TRP A 188 3.29 27.80 -1.25
C TRP A 188 3.70 26.51 -1.94
N CYS A 189 3.54 25.39 -1.25
CA CYS A 189 3.62 24.06 -1.82
C CYS A 189 2.53 23.16 -1.23
N GLU A 190 1.90 22.35 -2.09
CA GLU A 190 0.91 21.34 -1.72
C GLU A 190 1.60 19.98 -1.72
N ILE A 191 1.44 19.25 -0.63
CA ILE A 191 2.18 18.04 -0.33
C ILE A 191 1.20 16.90 -0.06
N LYS A 192 1.53 15.72 -0.58
CA LYS A 192 0.91 14.43 -0.27
C LYS A 192 1.96 13.54 0.37
N GLY A 193 1.56 12.66 1.29
CA GLY A 193 2.42 11.66 1.91
C GLY A 193 1.87 11.16 3.23
N TYR A 194 2.25 9.93 3.60
CA TYR A 194 1.89 9.38 4.90
C TYR A 194 2.96 8.39 5.38
N PRO A 195 3.46 8.48 6.63
CA PRO A 195 3.11 9.49 7.65
C PRO A 195 3.21 10.92 7.13
N LEU A 196 2.44 11.84 7.75
CA LEU A 196 2.42 13.26 7.34
C LEU A 196 3.85 13.81 7.33
N PRO A 197 4.32 14.35 6.19
CA PRO A 197 5.67 14.86 6.07
C PRO A 197 5.91 16.09 6.93
N SER A 198 7.13 16.24 7.43
CA SER A 198 7.66 17.52 7.88
C SER A 198 7.88 18.42 6.67
N VAL A 199 7.70 19.73 6.84
CA VAL A 199 7.91 20.71 5.78
C VAL A 199 8.89 21.76 6.27
N THR A 200 9.95 21.96 5.50
CA THR A 200 11.01 22.92 5.78
C THR A 200 11.21 23.82 4.58
N TRP A 201 11.37 25.11 4.83
CA TRP A 201 11.71 26.08 3.79
C TRP A 201 13.18 26.48 3.92
N TYR A 202 13.85 26.50 2.79
CA TYR A 202 15.22 26.99 2.67
C TYR A 202 15.29 28.16 1.70
N TYR A 203 16.19 29.08 1.96
CA TYR A 203 16.52 30.18 1.09
C TYR A 203 17.98 30.07 0.64
N PHE A 204 18.23 30.32 -0.64
CA PHE A 204 19.53 30.38 -1.25
C PHE A 204 19.71 31.76 -1.91
N ALA A 205 20.71 32.48 -1.46
CA ALA A 205 21.02 33.83 -1.99
C ALA A 205 21.59 33.76 -3.43
N PRO A 206 21.36 34.79 -4.27
CA PRO A 206 21.95 34.86 -5.58
C PRO A 206 23.49 35.01 -5.48
N GLY A 207 24.24 34.49 -6.46
CA GLY A 207 25.70 34.67 -6.53
C GLY A 207 26.55 33.50 -6.04
N GLY A 208 25.94 32.33 -5.82
CA GLY A 208 26.68 31.05 -5.70
C GLY A 208 27.14 30.67 -4.30
N SER A 209 26.60 31.29 -3.26
CA SER A 209 26.65 30.69 -1.92
C SER A 209 25.73 29.46 -1.89
N TYR A 210 26.30 28.27 -1.69
CA TYR A 210 25.53 27.03 -1.52
C TYR A 210 24.98 26.89 -0.08
N GLU A 211 25.07 27.94 0.72
CA GLU A 211 24.59 27.93 2.09
C GLU A 211 23.07 28.06 2.12
N ALA A 212 22.42 27.00 2.58
CA ALA A 212 20.99 26.97 2.76
C ALA A 212 20.61 27.69 4.08
N ILE A 213 19.84 28.76 3.99
CA ILE A 213 19.32 29.45 5.14
C ILE A 213 17.95 28.88 5.49
N LEU A 214 17.79 28.38 6.72
CA LEU A 214 16.52 27.85 7.22
C LEU A 214 15.53 29.00 7.46
N LEU A 215 14.32 28.85 6.94
CA LEU A 215 13.25 29.84 7.09
C LEU A 215 12.13 29.35 8.05
N PRO A 216 11.47 30.29 8.78
CA PRO A 216 11.60 31.75 8.70
C PRO A 216 12.84 32.32 9.41
N GLY A 217 13.60 31.48 10.17
CA GLY A 217 14.67 31.97 11.05
C GLY A 217 14.11 32.95 12.10
N ASP A 218 14.93 33.95 12.44
CA ASP A 218 14.56 35.01 13.40
C ASP A 218 13.95 36.25 12.72
N SER A 219 13.38 36.08 11.51
CA SER A 219 12.85 37.20 10.72
C SER A 219 11.44 37.57 11.11
N ASP A 220 11.23 38.81 11.56
CA ASP A 220 9.90 39.39 11.82
C ASP A 220 9.08 39.62 10.53
N GLU A 221 9.76 39.62 9.35
CA GLU A 221 9.13 39.85 8.06
C GLU A 221 8.67 38.58 7.38
N MET A 222 9.06 37.40 7.91
CA MET A 222 8.71 36.10 7.34
C MET A 222 7.92 35.24 8.31
N SER A 223 7.00 34.46 7.77
CA SER A 223 6.27 33.46 8.54
C SER A 223 5.97 32.23 7.71
N VAL A 224 6.01 31.06 8.36
CA VAL A 224 5.62 29.79 7.75
C VAL A 224 4.35 29.30 8.43
N SER A 225 3.37 28.89 7.63
CA SER A 225 2.15 28.28 8.12
C SER A 225 1.84 26.99 7.37
N LEU A 226 1.27 26.03 8.08
CA LEU A 226 0.81 24.75 7.56
C LEU A 226 -0.70 24.69 7.69
N ARG A 227 -1.37 24.23 6.61
CA ARG A 227 -2.82 23.99 6.60
C ARG A 227 -3.08 22.64 5.95
N GLY A 228 -4.11 21.96 6.42
CA GLY A 228 -4.53 20.67 5.95
C GLY A 228 -4.64 19.69 7.10
N ALA A 229 -5.42 18.66 6.90
CA ALA A 229 -5.62 17.60 7.88
C ALA A 229 -6.14 16.33 7.18
N PRO A 230 -6.00 15.16 7.79
CA PRO A 230 -6.76 13.98 7.39
C PRO A 230 -8.27 14.29 7.34
N PRO A 231 -9.04 13.66 6.42
CA PRO A 231 -8.72 12.42 5.72
C PRO A 231 -7.94 12.57 4.41
N GLY A 232 -7.85 13.78 3.84
CA GLY A 232 -7.26 13.96 2.49
C GLY A 232 -5.74 13.77 2.40
N ARG A 233 -5.02 13.61 3.53
CA ARG A 233 -3.55 13.43 3.60
C ARG A 233 -2.78 14.45 2.78
N ARG A 234 -3.38 15.63 2.55
CA ARG A 234 -2.77 16.76 1.85
C ARG A 234 -2.54 17.88 2.82
N ILE A 235 -1.36 18.43 2.80
CA ILE A 235 -1.00 19.62 3.52
C ILE A 235 -0.53 20.68 2.53
N ILE A 236 -0.82 21.95 2.85
CA ILE A 236 -0.33 23.10 2.11
C ILE A 236 0.52 23.92 3.07
N SER A 237 1.77 24.13 2.70
CA SER A 237 2.67 25.02 3.39
C SER A 237 2.72 26.37 2.70
N HIS A 238 2.66 27.43 3.46
CA HIS A 238 2.80 28.80 2.98
C HIS A 238 3.98 29.46 3.68
N LEU A 239 4.88 30.04 2.88
CA LEU A 239 5.91 30.97 3.34
C LEU A 239 5.47 32.37 2.93
N GLN A 240 5.21 33.24 3.89
CA GLN A 240 4.80 34.62 3.67
C GLN A 240 5.95 35.57 3.97
N ILE A 241 6.12 36.58 3.10
CA ILE A 241 7.05 37.69 3.27
C ILE A 241 6.21 38.96 3.27
N SER A 242 6.27 39.73 4.37
CA SER A 242 5.41 40.89 4.58
C SER A 242 5.75 42.07 3.67
N SER A 243 7.05 42.25 3.35
CA SER A 243 7.55 43.28 2.44
C SER A 243 8.76 42.74 1.68
N PHE A 244 8.60 42.51 0.36
CA PHE A 244 9.67 41.97 -0.45
C PHE A 244 10.71 43.03 -0.77
N ASP A 245 11.97 42.75 -0.54
CA ASP A 245 13.09 43.63 -0.82
C ASP A 245 14.17 42.87 -1.63
N ILE A 246 15.11 43.61 -2.20
CA ILE A 246 16.24 43.08 -3.00
C ILE A 246 17.03 42.02 -2.20
N LYS A 247 17.15 42.17 -0.88
CA LYS A 247 17.82 41.23 0.00
C LYS A 247 17.15 39.85 0.03
N TYR A 248 15.87 39.73 -0.44
CA TYR A 248 15.07 38.52 -0.51
C TYR A 248 15.03 37.92 -1.92
N GLU A 249 15.74 38.54 -2.90
CA GLU A 249 15.93 37.93 -4.21
C GLU A 249 16.72 36.63 -4.08
N GLY A 250 16.26 35.53 -4.72
CA GLY A 250 16.96 34.26 -4.65
C GLY A 250 16.05 33.07 -4.91
N VAL A 251 16.49 31.90 -4.47
CA VAL A 251 15.78 30.65 -4.62
C VAL A 251 15.21 30.19 -3.29
N TYR A 252 13.92 29.97 -3.25
CA TYR A 252 13.19 29.40 -2.12
C TYR A 252 12.91 27.94 -2.41
N GLN A 253 13.29 27.07 -1.49
CA GLN A 253 13.07 25.64 -1.63
C GLN A 253 12.10 25.16 -0.58
N CYS A 254 10.96 24.59 -1.02
CA CYS A 254 10.11 23.75 -0.20
C CYS A 254 10.72 22.37 -0.16
N TYR A 255 11.13 21.91 1.01
CA TYR A 255 11.65 20.57 1.28
C TYR A 255 10.69 19.82 2.19
N VAL A 256 10.39 18.59 1.82
CA VAL A 256 9.44 17.75 2.55
C VAL A 256 10.04 16.37 2.79
N GLU A 257 9.82 15.80 3.97
CA GLU A 257 10.42 14.54 4.40
C GLU A 257 9.51 13.76 5.34
N ASN A 258 9.50 12.43 5.18
CA ASN A 258 9.00 11.49 6.16
C ASN A 258 9.93 10.26 6.24
N ASP A 259 9.59 9.27 7.04
CA ASP A 259 10.42 8.07 7.25
C ASP A 259 10.67 7.23 5.98
N LEU A 260 9.93 7.50 4.89
CA LEU A 260 10.02 6.74 3.64
C LEU A 260 10.84 7.45 2.57
N GLY A 261 11.01 8.77 2.66
CA GLY A 261 11.77 9.54 1.68
C GLY A 261 11.58 11.04 1.78
N SER A 262 12.04 11.75 0.77
CA SER A 262 11.95 13.22 0.69
C SER A 262 11.68 13.70 -0.74
N ASP A 263 11.09 14.90 -0.85
CA ASP A 263 10.91 15.62 -2.12
C ASP A 263 11.20 17.10 -1.93
N ARG A 264 11.50 17.82 -3.02
CA ARG A 264 11.84 19.24 -2.99
C ARG A 264 11.40 19.97 -4.25
N ARG A 265 11.01 21.23 -4.06
CA ARG A 265 10.64 22.12 -5.16
C ARG A 265 11.31 23.50 -4.99
N ASN A 266 11.98 23.99 -6.03
CA ASN A 266 12.57 25.30 -6.04
C ASN A 266 11.63 26.33 -6.68
N ILE A 267 11.59 27.53 -6.11
CA ILE A 267 10.80 28.69 -6.55
C ILE A 267 11.78 29.87 -6.61
N THR A 268 11.98 30.48 -7.78
CA THR A 268 12.87 31.62 -7.92
C THR A 268 12.07 32.92 -7.76
N ALA A 269 12.52 33.76 -6.86
CA ALA A 269 11.99 35.10 -6.66
C ALA A 269 12.97 36.15 -7.16
N ILE A 270 12.54 36.98 -8.10
CA ILE A 270 13.34 38.03 -8.70
C ILE A 270 12.78 39.38 -8.22
N TYR A 271 13.64 40.23 -7.69
CA TYR A 271 13.27 41.59 -7.30
C TYR A 271 12.96 42.44 -8.54
N ALA A 272 11.85 43.17 -8.51
CA ALA A 272 11.53 44.22 -9.46
C ALA A 272 11.49 45.56 -8.70
N PRO A 273 12.23 46.57 -9.19
CA PRO A 273 12.10 47.90 -8.61
C PRO A 273 10.64 48.36 -8.63
N PRO A 274 10.15 49.07 -7.62
CA PRO A 274 8.80 49.63 -7.64
C PRO A 274 8.68 50.57 -8.85
N GLU A 275 7.59 50.45 -9.60
CA GLU A 275 7.32 51.38 -10.69
C GLU A 275 7.25 52.79 -10.13
N THR A 276 8.19 53.62 -10.52
CA THR A 276 8.12 55.07 -10.28
C THR A 276 6.96 55.60 -11.12
N LEU A 277 5.82 55.88 -10.52
CA LEU A 277 4.76 56.63 -11.18
C LEU A 277 5.42 57.91 -11.77
N PRO A 278 5.19 58.27 -13.05
CA PRO A 278 5.58 59.56 -13.56
C PRO A 278 5.01 60.61 -12.66
N ARG A 279 5.82 61.45 -12.09
CA ARG A 279 5.31 62.66 -11.43
C ARG A 279 4.81 63.52 -12.57
N ASP A 280 3.48 63.47 -12.74
CA ASP A 280 2.83 64.43 -13.63
C ASP A 280 3.17 65.82 -13.16
N LEU A 281 3.86 66.54 -14.04
CA LEU A 281 4.19 67.98 -13.93
C LEU A 281 2.92 68.81 -14.08
#